data_b07752578c50eed832dd60883468b66d
#
_entry.id   b07752578c50eed832dd60883468b66d
#
_cell.length_a   1.000
_cell.length_b   1.000
_cell.length_c   1.000
_cell.angle_alpha   90.00
_cell.angle_beta   90.00
_cell.angle_gamma   90.00
#
_symmetry.space_group_name_H-M   'P 1'
#
loop_
_entity.id
_entity.type
_entity.pdbx_description
1 polymer ?
#
loop_
_entity_poly.entity_id
_entity_poly.type
_entity_poly.pdbx_seq_one_letter_code
_entity_poly.pdbx_strand_id
1 'polypeptide(L)'
;MSVPKGKQRESKKEYYDFAYKVMDNIDDFVTRDFGLKTRVRDLKSFTFRAKMNNEDKEQFNVLCDKYKIDVVAEYPLWKVERFRDKIENLTDDVLRYITLADSIYPQTMSEFNARRNWQWKAIGTCYFLLQTFQTLMRRLDVDVEKFMVHVDNLRREIYLLRQWKKSDNRFKAIILQREIEQEADKQRKVKEKL
;
A
#
# COMPACT_ATOMS: atom_id res chain seq x y z
N MET A 1 3.07 -36.25 14.44
CA MET A 1 1.60 -36.35 14.22
C MET A 1 1.19 -35.19 13.31
N SER A 2 0.70 -35.51 12.08
CA SER A 2 0.21 -34.47 11.18
C SER A 2 -1.20 -34.07 11.59
N VAL A 3 -1.44 -32.78 11.76
CA VAL A 3 -2.78 -32.23 12.05
C VAL A 3 -3.69 -32.51 10.86
N PRO A 4 -4.89 -33.12 11.01
CA PRO A 4 -5.81 -33.38 9.91
C PRO A 4 -6.13 -32.10 9.14
N LYS A 5 -6.15 -32.16 7.80
CA LYS A 5 -6.40 -31.02 6.90
C LYS A 5 -7.62 -30.15 7.26
N GLY A 6 -8.67 -30.72 7.87
CA GLY A 6 -9.85 -29.98 8.33
C GLY A 6 -9.69 -29.25 9.67
N LYS A 7 -8.58 -29.42 10.39
CA LYS A 7 -8.24 -28.72 11.63
C LYS A 7 -7.00 -27.82 11.51
N GLN A 8 -6.41 -27.72 10.34
CA GLN A 8 -5.50 -26.64 10.04
C GLN A 8 -6.34 -25.36 9.99
N ARG A 9 -6.47 -24.72 11.15
CA ARG A 9 -6.87 -23.31 11.17
C ARG A 9 -5.85 -22.60 10.30
N GLU A 10 -6.30 -22.07 9.16
CA GLU A 10 -5.61 -20.96 8.53
C GLU A 10 -5.24 -20.05 9.68
N SER A 11 -3.95 -19.89 9.93
CA SER A 11 -3.50 -18.95 10.94
C SER A 11 -4.03 -17.64 10.42
N LYS A 12 -5.11 -17.12 11.03
CA LYS A 12 -5.66 -15.82 10.69
C LYS A 12 -4.59 -14.80 11.05
N LYS A 13 -3.68 -14.60 10.13
CA LYS A 13 -2.69 -13.55 10.19
C LYS A 13 -3.44 -12.27 9.84
N GLU A 14 -4.10 -11.70 10.85
CA GLU A 14 -5.00 -10.55 10.69
C GLU A 14 -4.35 -9.44 9.83
N TYR A 15 -3.05 -9.20 10.01
CA TYR A 15 -2.30 -8.23 9.19
C TYR A 15 -2.24 -8.60 7.70
N TYR A 16 -2.25 -9.89 7.37
CA TYR A 16 -2.17 -10.37 6.00
C TYR A 16 -3.54 -10.29 5.30
N ASP A 17 -4.57 -10.85 5.93
CA ASP A 17 -5.92 -10.85 5.40
C ASP A 17 -6.49 -9.42 5.30
N PHE A 18 -6.17 -8.59 6.31
CA PHE A 18 -6.60 -7.21 6.31
C PHE A 18 -5.86 -6.37 5.26
N ALA A 19 -4.55 -6.62 5.04
CA ALA A 19 -3.78 -5.96 3.98
C ALA A 19 -4.41 -6.21 2.60
N TYR A 20 -4.71 -7.46 2.24
CA TYR A 20 -5.38 -7.78 0.98
C TYR A 20 -6.69 -7.01 0.83
N LYS A 21 -7.55 -7.08 1.85
CA LYS A 21 -8.82 -6.36 1.82
C LYS A 21 -8.68 -4.86 1.66
N VAL A 22 -7.69 -4.26 2.31
CA VAL A 22 -7.44 -2.80 2.22
C VAL A 22 -6.91 -2.44 0.84
N MET A 23 -5.96 -3.21 0.30
CA MET A 23 -5.36 -2.93 -1.00
C MET A 23 -6.36 -3.12 -2.13
N ASP A 24 -7.15 -4.21 -2.12
CA ASP A 24 -8.24 -4.43 -3.07
C ASP A 24 -9.27 -3.29 -3.05
N ASN A 25 -9.65 -2.82 -1.85
CA ASN A 25 -10.59 -1.69 -1.74
C ASN A 25 -10.01 -0.37 -2.27
N ILE A 26 -8.71 -0.15 -2.11
CA ILE A 26 -8.02 1.03 -2.65
C ILE A 26 -7.96 0.93 -4.18
N ASP A 27 -7.61 -0.23 -4.70
CA ASP A 27 -7.53 -0.49 -6.13
C ASP A 27 -8.90 -0.32 -6.81
N ASP A 28 -9.94 -0.92 -6.26
CA ASP A 28 -11.33 -0.73 -6.68
C ASP A 28 -11.73 0.76 -6.71
N PHE A 29 -11.38 1.51 -5.67
CA PHE A 29 -11.69 2.93 -5.56
C PHE A 29 -10.96 3.75 -6.63
N VAL A 30 -9.68 3.47 -6.84
CA VAL A 30 -8.84 4.17 -7.84
C VAL A 30 -9.31 3.85 -9.26
N THR A 31 -9.72 2.61 -9.51
CA THR A 31 -10.19 2.17 -10.83
C THR A 31 -11.54 2.76 -11.20
N ARG A 32 -12.49 2.84 -10.26
CA ARG A 32 -13.87 3.27 -10.55
C ARG A 32 -14.04 4.77 -10.62
N ASP A 33 -13.85 5.46 -9.51
CA ASP A 33 -14.28 6.86 -9.34
C ASP A 33 -13.14 7.81 -9.04
N PHE A 34 -12.09 7.33 -8.44
CA PHE A 34 -10.95 8.13 -7.99
C PHE A 34 -11.33 9.32 -7.09
N GLY A 35 -12.57 9.38 -6.59
CA GLY A 35 -13.07 10.45 -5.72
C GLY A 35 -13.07 11.84 -6.34
N LEU A 36 -12.95 11.96 -7.67
CA LEU A 36 -13.01 13.25 -8.34
C LEU A 36 -14.42 13.83 -8.29
N LYS A 37 -14.57 15.11 -7.90
CA LYS A 37 -15.86 15.80 -7.86
C LYS A 37 -16.39 16.05 -9.25
N THR A 38 -15.53 16.18 -10.22
CA THR A 38 -15.87 16.43 -11.63
C THR A 38 -15.49 15.24 -12.49
N ARG A 39 -16.35 14.91 -13.46
CA ARG A 39 -16.12 13.83 -14.42
C ARG A 39 -14.96 14.18 -15.34
N VAL A 40 -13.76 13.78 -14.95
CA VAL A 40 -12.53 13.92 -15.77
C VAL A 40 -12.63 13.21 -17.13
N ARG A 41 -13.70 12.43 -17.36
CA ARG A 41 -13.93 11.69 -18.60
C ARG A 41 -13.93 12.56 -19.87
N ASP A 42 -14.16 13.86 -19.73
CA ASP A 42 -14.31 14.80 -20.86
C ASP A 42 -13.06 15.61 -21.17
N LEU A 43 -11.91 15.26 -20.56
CA LEU A 43 -10.64 15.97 -20.82
C LEU A 43 -10.07 15.80 -22.23
N LYS A 44 -10.61 14.89 -23.05
CA LYS A 44 -10.38 14.95 -24.49
C LYS A 44 -10.86 16.29 -25.10
N SER A 45 -11.86 16.90 -24.50
CA SER A 45 -12.38 18.23 -24.87
C SER A 45 -11.39 19.36 -24.56
N PHE A 46 -10.55 19.23 -23.53
CA PHE A 46 -9.58 20.28 -23.18
C PHE A 46 -8.46 20.43 -24.22
N THR A 47 -7.91 19.31 -24.69
CA THR A 47 -6.91 19.33 -25.76
C THR A 47 -7.54 19.87 -27.06
N PHE A 48 -8.82 19.60 -27.27
CA PHE A 48 -9.58 20.11 -28.38
C PHE A 48 -9.80 21.62 -28.25
N ARG A 49 -10.22 22.12 -27.07
CA ARG A 49 -10.42 23.54 -26.77
C ARG A 49 -9.15 24.39 -26.97
N ALA A 50 -8.00 23.85 -26.59
CA ALA A 50 -6.71 24.53 -26.79
C ALA A 50 -6.36 24.74 -28.25
N LYS A 51 -6.94 23.93 -29.18
CA LYS A 51 -6.76 24.02 -30.62
C LYS A 51 -7.86 24.81 -31.31
N MET A 52 -8.92 25.23 -30.62
CA MET A 52 -10.02 26.02 -31.18
C MET A 52 -9.58 27.46 -31.40
N ASN A 53 -10.12 28.07 -32.45
CA ASN A 53 -10.06 29.51 -32.64
C ASN A 53 -10.93 30.26 -31.62
N ASN A 54 -10.89 31.60 -31.57
CA ASN A 54 -11.62 32.35 -30.54
C ASN A 54 -13.14 32.28 -30.73
N GLU A 55 -13.63 32.27 -31.97
CA GLU A 55 -15.07 32.17 -32.30
C GLU A 55 -15.64 30.82 -31.87
N ASP A 56 -14.93 29.73 -32.15
CA ASP A 56 -15.30 28.38 -31.72
C ASP A 56 -15.28 28.23 -30.20
N LYS A 57 -14.36 28.91 -29.51
CA LYS A 57 -14.33 28.94 -28.03
C LYS A 57 -15.55 29.61 -27.44
N GLU A 58 -15.99 30.72 -28.03
CA GLU A 58 -17.19 31.42 -27.58
C GLU A 58 -18.44 30.57 -27.80
N GLN A 59 -18.60 29.98 -28.97
CA GLN A 59 -19.72 29.07 -29.27
C GLN A 59 -19.71 27.86 -28.35
N PHE A 60 -18.54 27.28 -28.07
CA PHE A 60 -18.39 26.18 -27.14
C PHE A 60 -18.77 26.56 -25.71
N ASN A 61 -18.37 27.76 -25.25
CA ASN A 61 -18.77 28.26 -23.94
C ASN A 61 -20.29 28.42 -23.83
N VAL A 62 -20.94 29.00 -24.87
CA VAL A 62 -22.40 29.11 -24.93
C VAL A 62 -23.10 27.75 -24.86
N LEU A 63 -22.55 26.73 -25.52
CA LEU A 63 -23.08 25.37 -25.44
C LEU A 63 -22.88 24.75 -24.05
N CYS A 64 -21.73 24.99 -23.43
CA CYS A 64 -21.45 24.52 -22.09
C CYS A 64 -22.43 25.15 -21.08
N ASP A 65 -22.67 26.45 -21.15
CA ASP A 65 -23.61 27.16 -20.29
C ASP A 65 -25.06 26.69 -20.51
N LYS A 66 -25.45 26.49 -21.76
CA LYS A 66 -26.78 26.01 -22.13
C LYS A 66 -27.09 24.63 -21.56
N TYR A 67 -26.12 23.74 -21.62
CA TYR A 67 -26.28 22.33 -21.18
C TYR A 67 -25.72 22.08 -19.78
N LYS A 68 -25.30 23.12 -19.03
CA LYS A 68 -24.67 23.04 -17.72
C LYS A 68 -23.50 22.04 -17.67
N ILE A 69 -22.71 22.06 -18.76
CA ILE A 69 -21.49 21.24 -18.85
C ILE A 69 -20.40 22.03 -18.12
N ASP A 70 -20.01 21.54 -16.96
CA ASP A 70 -18.90 22.13 -16.20
C ASP A 70 -17.56 21.71 -16.83
N VAL A 71 -16.96 22.63 -17.61
CA VAL A 71 -15.70 22.41 -18.32
C VAL A 71 -14.49 22.83 -17.49
N VAL A 72 -14.75 23.38 -16.29
CA VAL A 72 -13.75 24.15 -15.52
C VAL A 72 -12.90 23.31 -14.60
N ALA A 73 -13.23 22.07 -14.33
CA ALA A 73 -12.40 21.25 -13.48
C ALA A 73 -11.31 20.51 -14.27
N GLU A 74 -10.29 21.21 -14.52
CA GLU A 74 -9.27 20.93 -15.53
C GLU A 74 -8.05 20.25 -14.92
N TYR A 75 -8.18 18.94 -14.69
CA TYR A 75 -6.95 18.18 -14.49
C TYR A 75 -6.61 17.46 -15.80
N PRO A 76 -5.37 17.62 -16.32
CA PRO A 76 -4.93 16.84 -17.45
C PRO A 76 -5.08 15.35 -17.13
N LEU A 77 -5.71 14.58 -18.03
CA LEU A 77 -5.94 13.14 -17.86
C LEU A 77 -4.65 12.40 -17.42
N TRP A 78 -3.51 12.76 -18.04
CA TRP A 78 -2.20 12.18 -17.68
C TRP A 78 -1.83 12.37 -16.21
N LYS A 79 -2.32 13.44 -15.56
CA LYS A 79 -2.02 13.69 -14.15
C LYS A 79 -2.83 12.78 -13.24
N VAL A 80 -4.07 12.49 -13.61
CA VAL A 80 -4.93 11.54 -12.90
C VAL A 80 -4.40 10.12 -13.08
N GLU A 81 -4.09 9.73 -14.32
CA GLU A 81 -3.49 8.43 -14.64
C GLU A 81 -2.19 8.20 -13.87
N ARG A 82 -1.32 9.20 -13.83
CA ARG A 82 -0.08 9.11 -13.04
C ARG A 82 -0.32 8.87 -11.55
N PHE A 83 -1.40 9.40 -10.96
CA PHE A 83 -1.74 9.11 -9.57
C PHE A 83 -2.30 7.70 -9.42
N ARG A 84 -3.11 7.23 -10.39
CA ARG A 84 -3.61 5.84 -10.41
C ARG A 84 -2.46 4.86 -10.43
N ASP A 85 -1.63 4.92 -11.45
CA ASP A 85 -0.46 4.05 -11.61
C ASP A 85 0.41 4.05 -10.34
N LYS A 86 0.59 5.24 -9.75
CA LYS A 86 1.39 5.35 -8.53
C LYS A 86 0.73 4.65 -7.34
N ILE A 87 -0.58 4.74 -7.17
CA ILE A 87 -1.30 4.12 -6.07
C ILE A 87 -1.35 2.61 -6.27
N GLU A 88 -1.66 2.11 -7.47
CA GLU A 88 -1.65 0.70 -7.82
C GLU A 88 -0.28 0.06 -7.56
N ASN A 89 0.80 0.69 -8.03
CA ASN A 89 2.15 0.19 -7.76
C ASN A 89 2.48 0.15 -6.26
N LEU A 90 1.99 1.11 -5.48
CA LEU A 90 2.22 1.11 -4.03
C LEU A 90 1.39 0.06 -3.30
N THR A 91 0.15 -0.21 -3.74
CA THR A 91 -0.67 -1.30 -3.17
C THR A 91 -0.03 -2.66 -3.43
N ASP A 92 0.42 -2.90 -4.64
CA ASP A 92 1.18 -4.11 -5.00
C ASP A 92 2.45 -4.28 -4.18
N ASP A 93 3.21 -3.19 -3.98
CA ASP A 93 4.43 -3.19 -3.18
C ASP A 93 4.15 -3.55 -1.72
N VAL A 94 3.05 -3.07 -1.12
CA VAL A 94 2.68 -3.46 0.26
C VAL A 94 2.47 -4.95 0.34
N LEU A 95 1.64 -5.53 -0.53
CA LEU A 95 1.35 -6.96 -0.55
C LEU A 95 2.61 -7.79 -0.81
N ARG A 96 3.43 -7.36 -1.76
CA ARG A 96 4.71 -7.99 -2.08
C ARG A 96 5.64 -8.04 -0.87
N TYR A 97 5.81 -6.92 -0.15
CA TYR A 97 6.71 -6.86 1.00
C TYR A 97 6.19 -7.66 2.19
N ILE A 98 4.87 -7.70 2.42
CA ILE A 98 4.26 -8.56 3.43
C ILE A 98 4.53 -10.03 3.09
N THR A 99 4.29 -10.44 1.85
CA THR A 99 4.51 -11.81 1.39
C THR A 99 5.98 -12.22 1.52
N LEU A 100 6.92 -11.36 1.11
CA LEU A 100 8.36 -11.62 1.25
C LEU A 100 8.77 -11.74 2.72
N ALA A 101 8.27 -10.86 3.59
CA ALA A 101 8.55 -10.97 5.01
C ALA A 101 7.96 -12.26 5.62
N ASP A 102 6.73 -12.63 5.23
CA ASP A 102 6.05 -13.80 5.76
C ASP A 102 6.68 -15.12 5.30
N SER A 103 7.26 -15.16 4.11
CA SER A 103 7.96 -16.32 3.57
C SER A 103 9.24 -16.69 4.34
N ILE A 104 9.83 -15.74 5.08
CA ILE A 104 11.06 -15.98 5.86
C ILE A 104 10.69 -16.46 7.27
N TYR A 105 11.01 -17.73 7.58
CA TYR A 105 10.98 -18.23 8.95
C TYR A 105 12.41 -18.18 9.53
N PRO A 106 12.74 -17.20 10.39
CA PRO A 106 14.12 -16.91 10.74
C PRO A 106 14.72 -17.97 11.66
N GLN A 107 15.82 -18.57 11.25
CA GLN A 107 16.66 -19.49 12.03
C GLN A 107 17.96 -18.82 12.48
N THR A 108 18.38 -17.78 11.76
CA THR A 108 19.62 -17.03 11.99
C THR A 108 19.32 -15.55 12.15
N MET A 109 20.26 -14.81 12.77
CA MET A 109 20.14 -13.35 12.88
C MET A 109 20.10 -12.65 11.51
N SER A 110 20.76 -13.21 10.50
CA SER A 110 20.72 -12.68 9.12
C SER A 110 19.31 -12.77 8.54
N GLU A 111 18.66 -13.94 8.65
CA GLU A 111 17.28 -14.14 8.18
C GLU A 111 16.28 -13.29 8.96
N PHE A 112 16.49 -13.16 10.30
CA PHE A 112 15.68 -12.27 11.11
C PHE A 112 15.77 -10.82 10.62
N ASN A 113 16.97 -10.33 10.33
CA ASN A 113 17.18 -8.99 9.82
C ASN A 113 16.59 -8.81 8.41
N ALA A 114 16.69 -9.82 7.54
CA ALA A 114 16.06 -9.81 6.22
C ALA A 114 14.54 -9.69 6.33
N ARG A 115 13.89 -10.52 7.16
CA ARG A 115 12.46 -10.45 7.45
C ARG A 115 12.06 -9.07 7.97
N ARG A 116 12.83 -8.51 8.91
CA ARG A 116 12.63 -7.17 9.49
C ARG A 116 12.67 -6.07 8.44
N ASN A 117 13.59 -6.18 7.50
CA ASN A 117 13.74 -5.21 6.41
C ASN A 117 12.49 -5.17 5.53
N TRP A 118 11.94 -6.34 5.18
CA TRP A 118 10.69 -6.42 4.40
C TRP A 118 9.49 -5.86 5.17
N GLN A 119 9.38 -6.15 6.48
CA GLN A 119 8.35 -5.57 7.34
C GLN A 119 8.45 -4.03 7.38
N TRP A 120 9.66 -3.48 7.46
CA TRP A 120 9.86 -2.03 7.42
C TRP A 120 9.46 -1.43 6.07
N LYS A 121 9.77 -2.11 4.97
CA LYS A 121 9.36 -1.68 3.64
C LYS A 121 7.84 -1.66 3.51
N ALA A 122 7.14 -2.69 3.94
CA ALA A 122 5.67 -2.73 3.93
C ALA A 122 5.07 -1.55 4.71
N ILE A 123 5.53 -1.32 5.96
CA ILE A 123 5.08 -0.21 6.78
C ILE A 123 5.39 1.15 6.10
N GLY A 124 6.60 1.32 5.57
CA GLY A 124 7.03 2.53 4.88
C GLY A 124 6.17 2.82 3.65
N THR A 125 5.83 1.80 2.87
CA THR A 125 4.97 1.93 1.69
C THR A 125 3.54 2.33 2.07
N CYS A 126 2.97 1.80 3.16
CA CYS A 126 1.68 2.28 3.68
C CYS A 126 1.72 3.78 4.05
N TYR A 127 2.79 4.26 4.67
CA TYR A 127 2.97 5.70 4.92
C TYR A 127 3.08 6.50 3.62
N PHE A 128 3.74 5.94 2.62
CA PHE A 128 3.88 6.60 1.32
C PHE A 128 2.55 6.67 0.55
N LEU A 129 1.67 5.66 0.70
CA LEU A 129 0.28 5.71 0.24
C LEU A 129 -0.49 6.85 0.92
N LEU A 130 -0.41 6.99 2.25
CA LEU A 130 -1.05 8.08 2.97
C LEU A 130 -0.56 9.46 2.48
N GLN A 131 0.75 9.61 2.28
CA GLN A 131 1.32 10.83 1.72
C GLN A 131 0.85 11.08 0.29
N THR A 132 0.69 10.02 -0.50
CA THR A 132 0.20 10.13 -1.88
C THR A 132 -1.25 10.60 -1.89
N PHE A 133 -2.13 10.08 -1.01
CA PHE A 133 -3.50 10.57 -0.84
C PHE A 133 -3.54 12.03 -0.41
N GLN A 134 -2.72 12.44 0.56
CA GLN A 134 -2.63 13.85 0.97
C GLN A 134 -2.20 14.75 -0.20
N THR A 135 -1.24 14.31 -0.99
CA THR A 135 -0.75 15.07 -2.14
C THR A 135 -1.83 15.19 -3.21
N LEU A 136 -2.57 14.10 -3.44
CA LEU A 136 -3.66 14.05 -4.39
C LEU A 136 -4.77 15.01 -3.97
N MET A 137 -5.24 14.94 -2.71
CA MET A 137 -6.28 15.84 -2.17
C MET A 137 -5.91 17.32 -2.24
N ARG A 138 -4.61 17.65 -2.21
CA ARG A 138 -4.15 19.04 -2.36
C ARG A 138 -4.08 19.50 -3.81
N ARG A 139 -3.94 18.58 -4.76
CA ARG A 139 -3.66 18.89 -6.16
C ARG A 139 -4.86 18.70 -7.09
N LEU A 140 -5.83 17.93 -6.65
CA LEU A 140 -7.03 17.61 -7.39
C LEU A 140 -8.24 17.99 -6.54
N ASP A 141 -9.33 18.43 -7.18
CA ASP A 141 -10.60 18.66 -6.50
C ASP A 141 -11.34 17.33 -6.31
N VAL A 142 -11.03 16.67 -5.19
CA VAL A 142 -11.56 15.36 -4.86
C VAL A 142 -12.50 15.45 -3.66
N ASP A 143 -13.40 14.49 -3.56
CA ASP A 143 -14.23 14.28 -2.39
C ASP A 143 -13.41 13.67 -1.25
N VAL A 144 -13.01 14.50 -0.30
CA VAL A 144 -12.16 14.11 0.82
C VAL A 144 -12.80 13.00 1.66
N GLU A 145 -14.12 12.99 1.81
CA GLU A 145 -14.83 11.99 2.63
C GLU A 145 -14.65 10.58 2.06
N LYS A 146 -14.64 10.44 0.74
CA LYS A 146 -14.39 9.14 0.08
C LYS A 146 -12.99 8.60 0.38
N PHE A 147 -11.99 9.47 0.57
CA PHE A 147 -10.63 9.07 0.92
C PHE A 147 -10.47 8.70 2.40
N MET A 148 -11.26 9.28 3.29
CA MET A 148 -11.10 9.08 4.74
C MET A 148 -11.22 7.61 5.15
N VAL A 149 -12.12 6.86 4.53
CA VAL A 149 -12.29 5.43 4.79
C VAL A 149 -10.99 4.66 4.48
N HIS A 150 -10.33 4.99 3.36
CA HIS A 150 -9.07 4.35 2.96
C HIS A 150 -7.91 4.79 3.86
N VAL A 151 -7.89 6.05 4.30
CA VAL A 151 -6.91 6.58 5.25
C VAL A 151 -6.99 5.83 6.59
N ASP A 152 -8.20 5.63 7.11
CA ASP A 152 -8.39 4.94 8.39
C ASP A 152 -8.05 3.44 8.29
N ASN A 153 -8.41 2.80 7.19
CA ASN A 153 -8.00 1.42 6.90
C ASN A 153 -6.47 1.27 6.81
N LEU A 154 -5.78 2.19 6.12
CA LEU A 154 -4.32 2.19 6.07
C LEU A 154 -3.68 2.42 7.44
N ARG A 155 -4.23 3.30 8.28
CA ARG A 155 -3.75 3.49 9.65
C ARG A 155 -3.89 2.22 10.48
N ARG A 156 -5.02 1.51 10.35
CA ARG A 156 -5.22 0.23 11.01
C ARG A 156 -4.23 -0.81 10.51
N GLU A 157 -4.00 -0.90 9.21
CA GLU A 157 -3.01 -1.81 8.64
C GLU A 157 -1.59 -1.52 9.15
N ILE A 158 -1.18 -0.27 9.19
CA ILE A 158 0.11 0.14 9.78
C ILE A 158 0.22 -0.32 11.25
N TYR A 159 -0.86 -0.21 12.01
CA TYR A 159 -0.89 -0.69 13.39
C TYR A 159 -0.69 -2.21 13.45
N LEU A 160 -1.41 -2.98 12.63
CA LEU A 160 -1.31 -4.44 12.58
C LEU A 160 0.11 -4.90 12.18
N LEU A 161 0.69 -4.29 11.14
CA LEU A 161 2.06 -4.57 10.71
C LEU A 161 3.09 -4.26 11.80
N ARG A 162 2.89 -3.19 12.57
CA ARG A 162 3.75 -2.88 13.72
C ARG A 162 3.62 -3.90 14.84
N GLN A 163 2.40 -4.38 15.13
CA GLN A 163 2.17 -5.44 16.13
C GLN A 163 2.81 -6.75 15.67
N TRP A 164 2.64 -7.13 14.41
CA TRP A 164 3.33 -8.27 13.82
C TRP A 164 4.84 -8.17 13.98
N LYS A 165 5.41 -7.05 13.60
CA LYS A 165 6.84 -6.78 13.76
C LYS A 165 7.28 -6.87 15.22
N LYS A 166 6.48 -6.39 16.18
CA LYS A 166 6.78 -6.50 17.61
C LYS A 166 6.75 -7.94 18.09
N SER A 167 5.77 -8.74 17.63
CA SER A 167 5.65 -10.16 18.01
C SER A 167 6.84 -11.00 17.53
N ASP A 168 7.48 -10.62 16.44
CA ASP A 168 8.65 -11.31 15.87
C ASP A 168 9.92 -11.18 16.76
N ASN A 169 9.93 -10.30 17.78
CA ASN A 169 11.03 -10.22 18.74
C ASN A 169 11.29 -11.54 19.47
N ARG A 170 10.28 -12.40 19.59
CA ARG A 170 10.43 -13.77 20.11
C ARG A 170 11.47 -14.59 19.33
N PHE A 171 11.49 -14.45 17.99
CA PHE A 171 12.48 -15.14 17.15
C PHE A 171 13.90 -14.69 17.47
N LYS A 172 14.09 -13.37 17.67
CA LYS A 172 15.39 -12.84 18.06
C LYS A 172 15.90 -13.44 19.36
N ALA A 173 15.04 -13.55 20.39
CA ALA A 173 15.39 -14.15 21.67
C ALA A 173 15.80 -15.63 21.52
N ILE A 174 15.02 -16.40 20.76
CA ILE A 174 15.30 -17.82 20.50
C ILE A 174 16.62 -18.01 19.76
N ILE A 175 16.89 -17.19 18.75
CA ILE A 175 18.12 -17.25 17.93
C ILE A 175 19.34 -16.96 18.83
N LEU A 176 19.30 -15.87 19.60
CA LEU A 176 20.40 -15.50 20.48
C LEU A 176 20.67 -16.57 21.54
N GLN A 177 19.64 -17.17 22.12
CA GLN A 177 19.79 -18.25 23.07
C GLN A 177 20.49 -19.46 22.44
N ARG A 178 20.10 -19.87 21.25
CA ARG A 178 20.74 -20.96 20.51
C ARG A 178 22.20 -20.68 20.17
N GLU A 179 22.52 -19.45 19.79
CA GLU A 179 23.90 -19.03 19.51
C GLU A 179 24.76 -19.15 20.77
N ILE A 180 24.26 -18.72 21.93
CA ILE A 180 24.96 -18.85 23.25
C ILE A 180 25.18 -20.32 23.60
N GLU A 181 24.17 -21.18 23.46
CA GLU A 181 24.25 -22.60 23.74
C GLU A 181 25.30 -23.30 22.83
N GLN A 182 25.28 -23.00 21.56
CA GLN A 182 26.27 -23.53 20.59
C GLN A 182 27.71 -23.10 20.91
N GLU A 183 27.89 -21.85 21.34
CA GLU A 183 29.19 -21.33 21.73
C GLU A 183 29.71 -22.04 23.02
N ALA A 184 28.83 -22.22 24.02
CA ALA A 184 29.16 -22.95 25.24
C ALA A 184 29.55 -24.40 24.95
N ASP A 185 28.83 -25.08 24.08
CA ASP A 185 29.15 -26.45 23.66
C ASP A 185 30.48 -26.58 22.93
N LYS A 186 30.80 -25.60 22.05
CA LYS A 186 32.12 -25.55 21.40
C LYS A 186 33.26 -25.40 22.42
N GLN A 187 33.07 -24.52 23.40
CA GLN A 187 34.07 -24.30 24.45
C GLN A 187 34.28 -25.55 25.34
N ARG A 188 33.20 -26.29 25.67
CA ARG A 188 33.29 -27.58 26.41
C ARG A 188 34.09 -28.60 25.63
N LYS A 189 33.79 -28.79 24.32
CA LYS A 189 34.50 -29.74 23.45
C LYS A 189 35.98 -29.39 23.25
N VAL A 190 36.35 -28.13 23.31
CA VAL A 190 37.75 -27.71 23.25
C VAL A 190 38.48 -28.04 24.58
N LYS A 191 37.82 -27.84 25.72
CA LYS A 191 38.37 -28.18 27.05
C LYS A 191 38.51 -29.69 27.27
N GLU A 192 37.68 -30.52 26.71
CA GLU A 192 37.75 -31.99 26.78
C GLU A 192 38.85 -32.60 25.91
N LYS A 193 39.40 -31.82 24.93
CA LYS A 193 40.48 -32.27 24.06
C LYS A 193 41.88 -31.80 24.48
N LEU A 194 41.97 -30.99 25.53
CA LEU A 194 43.21 -30.53 26.18
C LEU A 194 43.49 -31.35 27.44
#